data_920c82e40849b4103a290f4a3718074a
#
_entry.id   920c82e40849b4103a290f4a3718074a
#
_cell.length_a   1.000
_cell.length_b   1.000
_cell.length_c   1.000
_cell.angle_alpha   90.00
_cell.angle_beta   90.00
_cell.angle_gamma   90.00
#
_symmetry.space_group_name_H-M   'P 1'
#
loop_
_entity.id
_entity.type
_entity.pdbx_description
1 polymer ?
#
loop_
_entity_poly.entity_id
_entity_poly.type
_entity_poly.pdbx_seq_one_letter_code
_entity_poly.pdbx_strand_id
1 'polypeptide(L)'
;SNSPFSENSLNGFSSYRSEVWKDTDPDRTGILTFIFDDGMSYEQYVDYAMKVPMYFIYRNGEYINLTGYTFDDFINGKIEEVKDFYPTIDDWELHLTTIFPEARLKKFIEMRGADAGNINHVCAHYRLFG
;
A
#
# COMPACT_ATOMS: atom_id res chain seq x y z
N SER A 1 -6.17 -15.68 0.71
CA SER A 1 -7.52 -16.20 0.58
C SER A 1 -8.20 -16.30 1.93
N ASN A 2 -9.53 -16.27 1.94
CA ASN A 2 -10.32 -16.32 3.16
C ASN A 2 -10.78 -17.77 3.48
N SER A 3 -9.84 -18.70 3.48
CA SER A 3 -10.13 -20.10 3.83
C SER A 3 -10.56 -20.23 5.29
N PRO A 4 -11.62 -20.96 5.63
CA PRO A 4 -11.96 -21.26 7.01
C PRO A 4 -11.01 -22.28 7.65
N PHE A 5 -10.11 -22.87 6.87
CA PHE A 5 -9.15 -23.86 7.32
C PHE A 5 -7.71 -23.34 7.28
N SER A 6 -6.96 -23.66 8.32
CA SER A 6 -5.50 -23.51 8.42
C SER A 6 -4.94 -24.79 9.03
N GLU A 7 -3.87 -25.34 8.43
CA GLU A 7 -3.20 -26.56 8.91
C GLU A 7 -4.18 -27.75 9.15
N ASN A 8 -5.12 -27.94 8.21
CA ASN A 8 -6.16 -28.98 8.26
C ASN A 8 -7.19 -28.87 9.39
N SER A 9 -7.27 -27.74 10.09
CA SER A 9 -8.27 -27.46 11.12
C SER A 9 -9.00 -26.15 10.89
N LEU A 10 -10.19 -25.99 11.47
CA LEU A 10 -10.93 -24.72 11.43
C LEU A 10 -10.13 -23.65 12.17
N ASN A 11 -9.89 -22.51 11.53
CA ASN A 11 -9.12 -21.41 12.08
C ASN A 11 -9.93 -20.49 13.02
N GLY A 12 -11.26 -20.57 13.00
CA GLY A 12 -12.14 -19.80 13.89
C GLY A 12 -12.32 -18.32 13.55
N PHE A 13 -11.69 -17.82 12.47
CA PHE A 13 -11.80 -16.42 12.07
C PHE A 13 -12.96 -16.17 11.11
N SER A 14 -13.65 -15.05 11.26
CA SER A 14 -14.64 -14.58 10.27
C SER A 14 -13.98 -14.14 8.96
N SER A 15 -12.73 -13.66 9.02
CA SER A 15 -11.89 -13.35 7.87
C SER A 15 -10.43 -13.71 8.17
N TYR A 16 -10.00 -14.85 7.69
CA TYR A 16 -8.61 -15.28 7.81
C TYR A 16 -7.66 -14.36 7.02
N ARG A 17 -8.12 -13.81 5.90
CA ARG A 17 -7.38 -12.80 5.14
C ARG A 17 -7.03 -11.60 6.04
N SER A 18 -7.98 -11.08 6.81
CA SER A 18 -7.73 -9.94 7.70
C SER A 18 -6.72 -10.27 8.81
N GLU A 19 -6.71 -11.50 9.30
CA GLU A 19 -5.71 -11.93 10.28
C GLU A 19 -4.29 -11.97 9.65
N VAL A 20 -4.17 -12.52 8.46
CA VAL A 20 -2.88 -12.54 7.73
C VAL A 20 -2.36 -11.11 7.49
N TRP A 21 -3.24 -10.16 7.21
CA TRP A 21 -2.86 -8.77 7.01
C TRP A 21 -2.37 -8.05 8.27
N LYS A 22 -2.75 -8.50 9.45
CA LYS A 22 -2.23 -7.97 10.72
C LYS A 22 -0.75 -8.34 10.95
N ASP A 23 -0.31 -9.44 10.35
CA ASP A 23 1.07 -9.96 10.43
C ASP A 23 1.89 -9.58 9.19
N THR A 24 1.66 -8.40 8.65
CA THR A 24 2.43 -7.83 7.54
C THR A 24 3.12 -6.54 7.99
N ASP A 25 3.85 -5.88 7.09
CA ASP A 25 4.56 -4.64 7.38
C ASP A 25 3.57 -3.52 7.79
N PRO A 26 3.54 -3.09 9.07
CA PRO A 26 2.56 -2.13 9.57
C PRO A 26 2.73 -0.72 9.00
N ASP A 27 3.92 -0.38 8.48
CA ASP A 27 4.21 0.95 7.96
C ASP A 27 3.52 1.21 6.61
N ARG A 28 3.21 0.12 5.88
CA ARG A 28 2.67 0.22 4.52
C ARG A 28 1.40 -0.54 4.26
N THR A 29 0.86 -1.29 5.24
CA THR A 29 -0.33 -2.13 5.07
C THR A 29 -1.43 -1.77 6.06
N GLY A 30 -2.66 -2.18 5.75
CA GLY A 30 -3.79 -2.04 6.66
C GLY A 30 -4.76 -0.91 6.32
N ILE A 31 -5.55 -0.54 7.30
CA ILE A 31 -6.55 0.52 7.17
C ILE A 31 -5.94 1.84 7.63
N LEU A 32 -5.96 2.83 6.76
CA LEU A 32 -5.55 4.19 7.07
C LEU A 32 -6.69 4.89 7.81
N THR A 33 -6.62 4.98 9.12
CA THR A 33 -7.73 5.48 9.95
C THR A 33 -8.07 6.94 9.66
N PHE A 34 -7.10 7.75 9.27
CA PHE A 34 -7.31 9.16 8.93
C PHE A 34 -8.25 9.39 7.73
N ILE A 35 -8.48 8.37 6.89
CA ILE A 35 -9.42 8.51 5.76
C ILE A 35 -10.89 8.67 6.21
N PHE A 36 -11.17 8.37 7.48
CA PHE A 36 -12.49 8.54 8.08
C PHE A 36 -12.64 9.86 8.85
N ASP A 37 -11.59 10.68 8.91
CA ASP A 37 -11.61 11.97 9.59
C ASP A 37 -12.39 12.99 8.76
N ASP A 38 -13.14 13.87 9.44
CA ASP A 38 -13.80 15.00 8.81
C ASP A 38 -12.74 15.93 8.17
N GLY A 39 -12.91 16.20 6.86
CA GLY A 39 -11.97 17.03 6.12
C GLY A 39 -10.75 16.29 5.56
N MET A 40 -10.79 14.96 5.49
CA MET A 40 -9.76 14.17 4.79
C MET A 40 -9.54 14.71 3.38
N SER A 41 -8.28 14.86 2.99
CA SER A 41 -7.86 15.39 1.69
C SER A 41 -6.81 14.51 1.02
N TYR A 42 -6.57 14.78 -0.27
CA TYR A 42 -5.50 14.11 -1.01
C TYR A 42 -4.11 14.43 -0.44
N GLU A 43 -3.92 15.62 0.10
CA GLU A 43 -2.67 16.04 0.73
C GLU A 43 -2.33 15.15 1.94
N GLN A 44 -3.31 14.80 2.75
CA GLN A 44 -3.10 13.87 3.88
C GLN A 44 -2.66 12.48 3.41
N TYR A 45 -3.21 11.99 2.28
CA TYR A 45 -2.74 10.74 1.70
C TYR A 45 -1.31 10.85 1.16
N VAL A 46 -0.96 11.97 0.52
CA VAL A 46 0.41 12.23 0.06
C VAL A 46 1.36 12.31 1.25
N ASP A 47 1.00 13.04 2.31
CA ASP A 47 1.80 13.13 3.54
C ASP A 47 2.04 11.76 4.19
N TYR A 48 1.05 10.90 4.17
CA TYR A 48 1.21 9.52 4.62
C TYR A 48 2.19 8.78 3.71
N ALA A 49 1.97 8.80 2.40
CA ALA A 49 2.80 8.06 1.45
C ALA A 49 4.26 8.55 1.45
N MET A 50 4.50 9.84 1.66
CA MET A 50 5.83 10.42 1.81
C MET A 50 6.61 9.86 3.00
N LYS A 51 5.93 9.45 4.06
CA LYS A 51 6.52 8.91 5.30
C LYS A 51 6.69 7.39 5.28
N VAL A 52 6.05 6.69 4.34
CA VAL A 52 6.23 5.25 4.21
C VAL A 52 7.67 4.96 3.76
N PRO A 53 8.37 4.01 4.41
CA PRO A 53 9.73 3.65 4.00
C PRO A 53 9.78 3.16 2.55
N MET A 54 10.76 3.60 1.81
CA MET A 54 10.98 3.17 0.42
C MET A 54 11.53 1.75 0.36
N TYR A 55 11.39 1.11 -0.79
CA TYR A 55 12.14 -0.09 -1.10
C TYR A 55 13.32 0.24 -2.02
N PHE A 56 13.08 0.90 -3.12
CA PHE A 56 14.10 1.17 -4.15
C PHE A 56 13.67 2.28 -5.10
N ILE A 57 14.63 2.81 -5.84
CA ILE A 57 14.42 3.55 -7.08
C ILE A 57 15.05 2.79 -8.24
N TYR A 58 14.66 3.13 -9.48
CA TYR A 58 15.21 2.52 -10.69
C TYR A 58 16.03 3.54 -11.47
N ARG A 59 17.31 3.23 -11.70
CA ARG A 59 18.23 4.11 -12.44
C ARG A 59 19.18 3.28 -13.31
N ASN A 60 19.36 3.70 -14.55
CA ASN A 60 20.35 3.12 -15.47
C ASN A 60 20.24 1.59 -15.64
N GLY A 61 19.03 1.04 -15.57
CA GLY A 61 18.81 -0.40 -15.69
C GLY A 61 18.92 -1.19 -14.40
N GLU A 62 19.16 -0.53 -13.25
CA GLU A 62 19.35 -1.17 -11.95
C GLU A 62 18.41 -0.62 -10.89
N TYR A 63 18.09 -1.46 -9.91
CA TYR A 63 17.37 -1.06 -8.70
C TYR A 63 18.38 -0.68 -7.61
N ILE A 64 18.24 0.53 -7.09
CA ILE A 64 19.02 1.04 -5.95
C ILE A 64 18.18 0.86 -4.70
N ASN A 65 18.67 0.07 -3.74
CA ASN A 65 17.97 -0.19 -2.48
C ASN A 65 17.98 1.05 -1.59
N LEU A 66 16.81 1.49 -1.16
CA LEU A 66 16.61 2.62 -0.26
C LEU A 66 15.79 2.21 0.99
N THR A 67 15.83 0.94 1.36
CA THR A 67 15.15 0.43 2.55
C THR A 67 15.65 1.17 3.80
N GLY A 68 14.72 1.68 4.59
CA GLY A 68 15.03 2.46 5.80
C GLY A 68 14.99 3.98 5.61
N TYR A 69 14.89 4.46 4.38
CA TYR A 69 14.65 5.87 4.08
C TYR A 69 13.20 6.10 3.63
N THR A 70 12.70 7.29 3.84
CA THR A 70 11.37 7.69 3.36
C THR A 70 11.47 8.44 2.03
N PHE A 71 10.35 8.59 1.33
CA PHE A 71 10.32 9.41 0.11
C PHE A 71 10.58 10.89 0.44
N ASP A 72 10.19 11.34 1.64
CA ASP A 72 10.54 12.69 2.16
C ASP A 72 12.05 12.88 2.29
N ASP A 73 12.77 11.86 2.79
CA ASP A 73 14.24 11.92 2.88
C ASP A 73 14.89 12.00 1.49
N PHE A 74 14.33 11.31 0.49
CA PHE A 74 14.80 11.34 -0.88
C PHE A 74 14.59 12.74 -1.51
N ILE A 75 13.39 13.31 -1.38
CA ILE A 75 13.11 14.66 -1.90
C ILE A 75 14.01 15.73 -1.25
N ASN A 76 14.28 15.60 0.05
CA ASN A 76 15.11 16.55 0.79
C ASN A 76 16.63 16.30 0.64
N GLY A 77 17.04 15.35 -0.20
CA GLY A 77 18.46 15.06 -0.45
C GLY A 77 19.24 14.54 0.76
N LYS A 78 18.55 13.88 1.70
CA LYS A 78 19.17 13.35 2.92
C LYS A 78 19.85 11.99 2.72
N ILE A 79 19.70 11.37 1.54
CA ILE A 79 20.19 10.03 1.25
C ILE A 79 21.48 10.12 0.45
N GLU A 80 22.61 9.82 1.08
CA GLU A 80 23.95 9.96 0.48
C GLU A 80 24.14 9.06 -0.76
N GLU A 81 23.57 7.85 -0.73
CA GLU A 81 23.69 6.87 -1.81
C GLU A 81 23.08 7.33 -3.14
N VAL A 82 22.17 8.28 -3.08
CA VAL A 82 21.42 8.78 -4.26
C VAL A 82 21.47 10.31 -4.38
N LYS A 83 22.42 10.97 -3.75
CA LYS A 83 22.55 12.44 -3.75
C LYS A 83 22.68 13.05 -5.15
N ASP A 84 23.17 12.28 -6.12
CA ASP A 84 23.34 12.70 -7.50
C ASP A 84 22.07 12.51 -8.35
N PHE A 85 21.01 11.93 -7.78
CA PHE A 85 19.73 11.71 -8.44
C PHE A 85 18.65 12.61 -7.89
N TYR A 86 17.92 13.27 -8.77
CA TYR A 86 16.72 14.01 -8.41
C TYR A 86 15.49 13.09 -8.44
N PRO A 87 14.58 13.21 -7.45
CA PRO A 87 13.30 12.53 -7.47
C PRO A 87 12.49 12.87 -8.73
N THR A 88 11.90 11.86 -9.35
CA THR A 88 11.04 11.99 -10.52
C THR A 88 9.62 11.53 -10.22
N ILE A 89 8.69 11.88 -11.10
CA ILE A 89 7.31 11.39 -10.97
C ILE A 89 7.25 9.85 -11.12
N ASP A 90 8.13 9.25 -11.90
CA ASP A 90 8.20 7.79 -12.06
C ASP A 90 8.65 7.12 -10.76
N ASP A 91 9.54 7.75 -9.99
CA ASP A 91 9.94 7.26 -8.65
C ASP A 91 8.75 7.31 -7.69
N TRP A 92 7.99 8.39 -7.74
CA TRP A 92 6.78 8.52 -6.94
C TRP A 92 5.72 7.47 -7.31
N GLU A 93 5.45 7.29 -8.60
CA GLU A 93 4.52 6.25 -9.07
C GLU A 93 5.00 4.85 -8.65
N LEU A 94 6.29 4.57 -8.77
CA LEU A 94 6.88 3.31 -8.33
C LEU A 94 6.73 3.13 -6.82
N HIS A 95 7.02 4.17 -6.02
CA HIS A 95 6.85 4.14 -4.57
C HIS A 95 5.39 3.85 -4.17
N LEU A 96 4.41 4.51 -4.79
CA LEU A 96 2.99 4.24 -4.55
C LEU A 96 2.60 2.79 -4.83
N THR A 97 3.29 2.08 -5.73
CA THR A 97 3.03 0.65 -5.98
C THR A 97 3.46 -0.24 -4.82
N THR A 98 4.36 0.23 -3.95
CA THR A 98 4.90 -0.52 -2.81
C THR A 98 4.13 -0.28 -1.51
N ILE A 99 3.11 0.56 -1.52
CA ILE A 99 2.21 0.84 -0.39
C ILE A 99 0.95 -0.01 -0.56
N PHE A 100 0.52 -0.69 0.49
CA PHE A 100 -0.54 -1.71 0.44
C PHE A 100 -1.70 -1.46 1.42
N PRO A 101 -2.30 -0.25 1.48
CA PRO A 101 -3.49 -0.03 2.27
C PRO A 101 -4.71 -0.77 1.66
N GLU A 102 -5.78 -0.92 2.45
CA GLU A 102 -7.03 -1.54 1.98
C GLU A 102 -7.68 -0.77 0.82
N ALA A 103 -7.54 0.57 0.80
CA ALA A 103 -7.86 1.41 -0.34
C ALA A 103 -6.60 2.18 -0.75
N ARG A 104 -6.07 1.86 -1.92
CA ARG A 104 -4.84 2.46 -2.44
C ARG A 104 -5.14 3.51 -3.50
N LEU A 105 -4.62 4.71 -3.30
CA LEU A 105 -4.70 5.79 -4.27
C LEU A 105 -3.51 5.71 -5.24
N LYS A 106 -3.84 5.66 -6.51
CA LYS A 106 -2.91 5.77 -7.65
C LYS A 106 -3.48 6.81 -8.63
N LYS A 107 -3.37 6.60 -9.93
CA LYS A 107 -4.18 7.33 -10.94
C LYS A 107 -5.67 6.96 -10.87
N PHE A 108 -6.00 6.00 -10.05
CA PHE A 108 -7.34 5.50 -9.72
C PHE A 108 -7.32 4.99 -8.28
N ILE A 109 -8.50 4.79 -7.72
CA ILE A 109 -8.64 4.15 -6.39
C ILE A 109 -8.70 2.64 -6.60
N GLU A 110 -7.76 1.93 -5.99
CA GLU A 110 -7.71 0.47 -6.00
C GLU A 110 -8.29 -0.08 -4.69
N MET A 111 -9.43 -0.72 -4.77
CA MET A 111 -10.05 -1.39 -3.63
C MET A 111 -9.40 -2.77 -3.43
N ARG A 112 -8.77 -2.98 -2.29
CA ARG A 112 -7.95 -4.17 -2.01
C ARG A 112 -8.51 -5.07 -0.91
N GLY A 113 -9.45 -4.57 -0.10
CA GLY A 113 -10.00 -5.27 1.06
C GLY A 113 -10.87 -6.47 0.73
N ALA A 114 -11.49 -6.51 -0.46
CA ALA A 114 -12.35 -7.62 -0.86
C ALA A 114 -11.56 -8.90 -1.12
N ASP A 115 -12.07 -10.03 -0.63
CA ASP A 115 -11.53 -11.35 -0.91
C ASP A 115 -12.12 -11.94 -2.20
N ALA A 116 -11.50 -13.00 -2.70
CA ALA A 116 -12.01 -13.75 -3.82
C ALA A 116 -13.38 -14.38 -3.49
N GLY A 117 -14.29 -14.35 -4.44
CA GLY A 117 -15.62 -14.90 -4.30
C GLY A 117 -16.16 -15.45 -5.61
N ASN A 118 -17.39 -15.97 -5.58
CA ASN A 118 -18.10 -16.35 -6.78
C ASN A 118 -18.53 -15.12 -7.60
N ILE A 119 -19.08 -15.35 -8.80
CA ILE A 119 -19.46 -14.27 -9.72
C ILE A 119 -20.46 -13.28 -9.10
N ASN A 120 -21.35 -13.73 -8.21
CA ASN A 120 -22.30 -12.84 -7.56
C ASN A 120 -21.61 -11.87 -6.59
N HIS A 121 -20.58 -12.34 -5.88
CA HIS A 121 -19.75 -11.48 -5.01
C HIS A 121 -18.97 -10.45 -5.81
N VAL A 122 -18.38 -10.84 -6.95
CA VAL A 122 -17.68 -9.93 -7.85
C VAL A 122 -18.63 -8.85 -8.38
N CYS A 123 -19.83 -9.23 -8.84
CA CYS A 123 -20.85 -8.29 -9.32
C CYS A 123 -21.35 -7.38 -8.21
N ALA A 124 -21.52 -7.87 -6.98
CA ALA A 124 -21.94 -7.08 -5.84
C ALA A 124 -20.87 -6.03 -5.47
N HIS A 125 -19.60 -6.42 -5.48
CA HIS A 125 -18.48 -5.51 -5.25
C HIS A 125 -18.46 -4.36 -6.27
N TYR A 126 -18.59 -4.69 -7.55
CA TYR A 126 -18.67 -3.67 -8.61
C TYR A 126 -19.85 -2.70 -8.43
N ARG A 127 -21.03 -3.21 -8.01
CA ARG A 127 -22.22 -2.35 -7.77
C ARG A 127 -22.10 -1.43 -6.57
N LEU A 128 -21.24 -1.76 -5.60
CA LEU A 128 -21.02 -0.92 -4.42
C LEU A 128 -20.04 0.22 -4.70
N PHE A 129 -19.09 0.05 -5.60
CA PHE A 129 -17.97 0.95 -5.79
C PHE A 129 -17.82 1.46 -7.25
N GLY A 130 -18.64 0.99 -8.21
CA GLY A 130 -18.60 1.33 -9.64
C GLY A 130 -19.61 2.39 -10.10
#